data_e8b003f70a5f67e1a47162e7bbb7c454
#
_entry.id   e8b003f70a5f67e1a47162e7bbb7c454
#
_cell.length_a   1.000
_cell.length_b   1.000
_cell.length_c   1.000
_cell.angle_alpha   90.00
_cell.angle_beta   90.00
_cell.angle_gamma   90.00
#
_symmetry.space_group_name_H-M   'P 1'
#
loop_
_entity.id
_entity.type
_entity.pdbx_description
1 polymer ?
#
loop_
_entity_poly.entity_id
_entity_poly.type
_entity_poly.pdbx_seq_one_letter_code
_entity_poly.pdbx_strand_id
1 'polypeptide(L)'
;MTFMQIHAIVLLLLLAVFCAAAYRIGRRRILIKRERFAQRPSIPVGDIYRSFYADSGLNRQEVTRLWNLVASAMKLDPEKLRPGDRFKEDMGPIKGYPVPDELEDLEALYERRCGELGIKPQHGMVITLDDFIRFHITGKSAR
;
A
#
# COMPACT_ATOMS: atom_id res chain seq x y z
N MET A 1 -34.75 -20.75 30.22
CA MET A 1 -33.47 -20.86 29.45
C MET A 1 -32.75 -22.12 29.92
N THR A 2 -32.38 -22.96 28.98
CA THR A 2 -31.60 -24.18 29.32
C THR A 2 -30.13 -23.80 29.56
N PHE A 3 -29.43 -24.60 30.36
CA PHE A 3 -27.99 -24.38 30.67
C PHE A 3 -27.15 -24.22 29.38
N MET A 4 -27.46 -24.95 28.32
CA MET A 4 -26.83 -24.84 27.00
C MET A 4 -27.03 -23.44 26.33
N GLN A 5 -28.22 -22.83 26.48
CA GLN A 5 -28.51 -21.54 25.91
C GLN A 5 -27.70 -20.40 26.55
N ILE A 6 -27.48 -20.49 27.87
CA ILE A 6 -26.68 -19.52 28.61
C ILE A 6 -25.22 -19.56 28.13
N HIS A 7 -24.66 -20.78 27.98
CA HIS A 7 -23.27 -20.92 27.49
C HIS A 7 -23.12 -20.43 26.06
N ALA A 8 -24.08 -20.67 25.18
CA ALA A 8 -24.06 -20.15 23.80
C ALA A 8 -24.07 -18.60 23.76
N ILE A 9 -24.91 -17.97 24.60
CA ILE A 9 -24.96 -16.50 24.68
C ILE A 9 -23.66 -15.92 25.21
N VAL A 10 -23.07 -16.51 26.25
CA VAL A 10 -21.79 -16.07 26.82
C VAL A 10 -20.69 -16.19 25.77
N LEU A 11 -20.63 -17.28 25.03
CA LEU A 11 -19.64 -17.50 23.96
C LEU A 11 -19.77 -16.46 22.85
N LEU A 12 -20.99 -16.16 22.41
CA LEU A 12 -21.26 -15.13 21.39
C LEU A 12 -20.85 -13.73 21.87
N LEU A 13 -21.11 -13.41 23.14
CA LEU A 13 -20.69 -12.13 23.71
C LEU A 13 -19.17 -12.02 23.79
N LEU A 14 -18.48 -13.06 24.20
CA LEU A 14 -16.99 -13.10 24.22
C LEU A 14 -16.42 -12.95 22.81
N LEU A 15 -17.00 -13.62 21.82
CA LEU A 15 -16.58 -13.51 20.43
C LEU A 15 -16.79 -12.09 19.90
N ALA A 16 -17.94 -11.48 20.18
CA ALA A 16 -18.24 -10.09 19.79
C ALA A 16 -17.24 -9.10 20.41
N VAL A 17 -16.93 -9.24 21.68
CA VAL A 17 -15.94 -8.41 22.39
C VAL A 17 -14.55 -8.59 21.77
N PHE A 18 -14.15 -9.83 21.49
CA PHE A 18 -12.88 -10.13 20.85
C PHE A 18 -12.78 -9.49 19.44
N CYS A 19 -13.81 -9.64 18.62
CA CYS A 19 -13.87 -9.03 17.30
C CYS A 19 -13.81 -7.50 17.35
N ALA A 20 -14.54 -6.89 18.30
CA ALA A 20 -14.53 -5.44 18.50
C ALA A 20 -13.14 -4.94 18.96
N ALA A 21 -12.50 -5.66 19.89
CA ALA A 21 -11.14 -5.33 20.34
C ALA A 21 -10.12 -5.46 19.20
N ALA A 22 -10.16 -6.56 18.46
CA ALA A 22 -9.31 -6.79 17.30
C ALA A 22 -9.50 -5.68 16.25
N TYR A 23 -10.73 -5.32 15.92
CA TYR A 23 -11.05 -4.22 15.01
C TYR A 23 -10.47 -2.87 15.48
N ARG A 24 -10.63 -2.52 16.76
CA ARG A 24 -10.08 -1.29 17.33
C ARG A 24 -8.57 -1.23 17.26
N ILE A 25 -7.89 -2.33 17.58
CA ILE A 25 -6.42 -2.42 17.52
C ILE A 25 -5.91 -2.19 16.10
N GLY A 26 -6.53 -2.83 15.10
CA GLY A 26 -6.13 -2.65 13.71
C GLY A 26 -6.36 -1.23 13.20
N ARG A 27 -7.54 -0.66 13.48
CA ARG A 27 -7.84 0.72 13.11
C ARG A 27 -6.83 1.71 13.72
N ARG A 28 -6.43 1.50 14.98
CA ARG A 28 -5.44 2.33 15.66
C ARG A 28 -4.06 2.25 14.99
N ARG A 29 -3.65 1.07 14.55
CA ARG A 29 -2.38 0.88 13.83
C ARG A 29 -2.36 1.57 12.47
N ILE A 30 -3.48 1.55 11.73
CA ILE A 30 -3.61 2.29 10.46
C ILE A 30 -3.50 3.80 10.70
N LEU A 31 -4.17 4.32 11.72
CA LEU A 31 -4.10 5.73 12.08
C LEU A 31 -2.67 6.15 12.42
N ILE A 32 -1.94 5.35 13.19
CA ILE A 32 -0.54 5.62 13.53
C ILE A 32 0.35 5.65 12.28
N LYS A 33 0.15 4.73 11.33
CA LYS A 33 0.88 4.76 10.05
C LYS A 33 0.59 6.04 9.28
N ARG A 34 -0.69 6.40 9.11
CA ARG A 34 -1.09 7.64 8.41
C ARG A 34 -0.54 8.89 9.08
N GLU A 35 -0.53 8.92 10.41
CA GLU A 35 0.03 10.03 11.18
C GLU A 35 1.55 10.16 10.95
N ARG A 36 2.30 9.07 10.95
CA ARG A 36 3.73 9.07 10.60
C ARG A 36 3.97 9.62 9.20
N PHE A 37 3.13 9.25 8.22
CA PHE A 37 3.19 9.83 6.88
C PHE A 37 2.90 11.34 6.89
N ALA A 38 1.87 11.77 7.61
CA ALA A 38 1.48 13.16 7.70
C ALA A 38 2.57 14.05 8.33
N GLN A 39 3.36 13.50 9.25
CA GLN A 39 4.47 14.21 9.92
C GLN A 39 5.73 14.34 9.05
N ARG A 40 5.83 13.62 7.93
CA ARG A 40 6.98 13.73 7.03
C ARG A 40 7.04 15.14 6.40
N PRO A 41 8.23 15.69 6.17
CA PRO A 41 8.37 16.94 5.41
C PRO A 41 7.81 16.74 3.99
N SER A 42 7.04 17.70 3.49
CA SER A 42 6.57 17.71 2.11
C SER A 42 7.73 18.01 1.17
N ILE A 43 7.83 17.27 0.09
CA ILE A 43 8.75 17.52 -1.01
C ILE A 43 7.91 17.60 -2.28
N PRO A 44 7.91 18.73 -3.00
CA PRO A 44 7.18 18.85 -4.25
C PRO A 44 7.55 17.72 -5.22
N VAL A 45 6.56 17.13 -5.90
CA VAL A 45 6.78 15.96 -6.78
C VAL A 45 7.82 16.26 -7.86
N GLY A 46 7.90 17.52 -8.33
CA GLY A 46 8.94 17.95 -9.27
C GLY A 46 10.36 17.88 -8.69
N ASP A 47 10.51 18.12 -7.40
CA ASP A 47 11.79 18.03 -6.69
C ASP A 47 12.17 16.58 -6.39
N ILE A 48 11.18 15.74 -6.12
CA ILE A 48 11.36 14.29 -6.02
C ILE A 48 11.95 13.73 -7.31
N TYR A 49 11.38 14.11 -8.48
CA TYR A 49 11.95 13.70 -9.75
C TYR A 49 13.40 14.17 -9.90
N ARG A 50 13.68 15.44 -9.64
CA ARG A 50 15.03 16.00 -9.76
C ARG A 50 16.05 15.31 -8.85
N SER A 51 15.63 14.95 -7.63
CA SER A 51 16.53 14.36 -6.63
C SER A 51 16.80 12.86 -6.85
N PHE A 52 15.83 12.12 -7.40
CA PHE A 52 15.91 10.67 -7.43
C PHE A 52 15.89 10.07 -8.84
N TYR A 53 15.39 10.78 -9.83
CA TYR A 53 15.16 10.24 -11.17
C TYR A 53 15.83 11.03 -12.31
N ALA A 54 16.40 12.21 -12.07
CA ALA A 54 16.97 13.05 -13.11
C ALA A 54 18.03 12.31 -13.94
N ASP A 55 18.90 11.55 -13.27
CA ASP A 55 19.99 10.80 -13.91
C ASP A 55 19.60 9.35 -14.29
N SER A 56 18.36 8.97 -14.08
CA SER A 56 17.88 7.61 -14.32
C SER A 56 17.52 7.33 -15.80
N GLY A 57 17.41 8.37 -16.63
CA GLY A 57 16.92 8.27 -18.00
C GLY A 57 15.40 8.03 -18.09
N LEU A 58 14.66 8.01 -16.97
CA LEU A 58 13.21 7.83 -16.98
C LEU A 58 12.50 9.11 -17.39
N ASN A 59 11.42 8.97 -18.15
CA ASN A 59 10.61 10.11 -18.58
C ASN A 59 9.92 10.76 -17.36
N ARG A 60 10.11 12.08 -17.19
CA ARG A 60 9.55 12.86 -16.08
C ARG A 60 8.03 12.77 -15.99
N GLN A 61 7.34 12.85 -17.13
CA GLN A 61 5.87 12.81 -17.15
C GLN A 61 5.36 11.45 -16.69
N GLU A 62 5.98 10.36 -17.14
CA GLU A 62 5.62 8.99 -16.75
C GLU A 62 5.88 8.74 -15.26
N VAL A 63 7.03 9.16 -14.74
CA VAL A 63 7.34 9.07 -13.32
C VAL A 63 6.31 9.83 -12.50
N THR A 64 6.01 11.08 -12.87
CA THR A 64 5.03 11.92 -12.15
C THR A 64 3.62 11.31 -12.21
N ARG A 65 3.22 10.78 -13.36
CA ARG A 65 1.93 10.11 -13.55
C ARG A 65 1.78 8.89 -12.64
N LEU A 66 2.77 8.01 -12.64
CA LEU A 66 2.75 6.80 -11.80
C LEU A 66 2.82 7.12 -10.32
N TRP A 67 3.62 8.13 -9.96
CA TRP A 67 3.71 8.63 -8.59
C TRP A 67 2.35 9.09 -8.04
N ASN A 68 1.66 9.95 -8.80
CA ASN A 68 0.35 10.43 -8.43
C ASN A 68 -0.71 9.32 -8.43
N LEU A 69 -0.60 8.36 -9.34
CA LEU A 69 -1.48 7.19 -9.39
C LEU A 69 -1.36 6.35 -8.11
N VAL A 70 -0.14 6.05 -7.66
CA VAL A 70 0.09 5.33 -6.41
C VAL A 70 -0.41 6.14 -5.22
N ALA A 71 -0.10 7.44 -5.16
CA ALA A 71 -0.59 8.32 -4.09
C ALA A 71 -2.12 8.30 -3.98
N SER A 72 -2.81 8.39 -5.13
CA SER A 72 -4.27 8.37 -5.20
C SER A 72 -4.84 7.01 -4.78
N ALA A 73 -4.29 5.88 -5.30
CA ALA A 73 -4.72 4.53 -4.94
C ALA A 73 -4.56 4.27 -3.44
N MET A 74 -3.43 4.69 -2.87
CA MET A 74 -3.13 4.52 -1.45
C MET A 74 -3.77 5.60 -0.56
N LYS A 75 -4.46 6.58 -1.13
CA LYS A 75 -5.05 7.75 -0.42
C LYS A 75 -4.03 8.48 0.45
N LEU A 76 -2.83 8.66 -0.08
CA LEU A 76 -1.72 9.35 0.56
C LEU A 76 -1.39 10.66 -0.17
N ASP A 77 -0.79 11.60 0.55
CA ASP A 77 -0.25 12.84 -0.04
C ASP A 77 0.98 12.50 -0.89
N PRO A 78 0.99 12.81 -2.21
CA PRO A 78 2.11 12.52 -3.08
C PRO A 78 3.43 13.18 -2.64
N GLU A 79 3.36 14.34 -1.98
CA GLU A 79 4.54 15.05 -1.48
C GLU A 79 5.18 14.39 -0.24
N LYS A 80 4.44 13.49 0.41
CA LYS A 80 4.92 12.73 1.57
C LYS A 80 5.55 11.38 1.20
N LEU A 81 5.32 10.90 -0.02
CA LEU A 81 5.88 9.64 -0.51
C LEU A 81 7.39 9.74 -0.76
N ARG A 82 8.07 8.62 -0.66
CA ARG A 82 9.49 8.48 -0.96
C ARG A 82 9.71 7.25 -1.85
N PRO A 83 10.73 7.23 -2.71
CA PRO A 83 11.00 6.09 -3.60
C PRO A 83 11.17 4.77 -2.86
N GLY A 84 11.77 4.80 -1.69
CA GLY A 84 12.00 3.62 -0.86
C GLY A 84 10.82 3.15 -0.03
N ASP A 85 9.65 3.83 -0.10
CA ASP A 85 8.47 3.43 0.65
C ASP A 85 7.96 2.06 0.18
N ARG A 86 7.78 1.14 1.11
CA ARG A 86 7.37 -0.24 0.86
C ARG A 86 5.86 -0.35 0.93
N PHE A 87 5.26 -0.96 -0.08
CA PHE A 87 3.80 -1.07 -0.20
C PHE A 87 3.14 -1.72 1.02
N LYS A 88 3.66 -2.87 1.47
CA LYS A 88 3.04 -3.63 2.57
C LYS A 88 3.41 -3.11 3.96
N GLU A 89 4.62 -2.60 4.12
CA GLU A 89 5.16 -2.24 5.43
C GLU A 89 4.88 -0.78 5.79
N ASP A 90 5.11 0.12 4.85
CA ASP A 90 4.99 1.56 5.10
C ASP A 90 3.61 2.10 4.70
N MET A 91 3.12 1.75 3.51
CA MET A 91 1.91 2.32 2.93
C MET A 91 0.67 1.45 3.12
N GLY A 92 0.83 0.13 3.10
CA GLY A 92 -0.27 -0.82 3.03
C GLY A 92 -1.00 -1.10 4.33
N PRO A 93 -2.10 -1.86 4.23
CA PRO A 93 -2.85 -2.33 5.38
C PRO A 93 -2.00 -3.28 6.23
N ILE A 94 -2.40 -3.42 7.49
CA ILE A 94 -1.76 -4.35 8.42
C ILE A 94 -2.21 -5.76 8.07
N LYS A 95 -1.24 -6.67 7.89
CA LYS A 95 -1.47 -8.07 7.59
C LYS A 95 -2.56 -8.68 8.49
N GLY A 96 -3.60 -9.26 7.89
CA GLY A 96 -4.69 -9.93 8.60
C GLY A 96 -5.92 -9.06 8.90
N TYR A 97 -5.99 -7.84 8.36
CA TYR A 97 -7.16 -6.98 8.53
C TYR A 97 -7.96 -6.88 7.22
N PRO A 98 -9.30 -7.06 7.27
CA PRO A 98 -10.17 -6.79 6.13
C PRO A 98 -10.32 -5.26 5.98
N VAL A 99 -9.36 -4.63 5.35
CA VAL A 99 -9.49 -3.25 4.87
C VAL A 99 -9.74 -3.35 3.37
N PRO A 100 -10.60 -2.47 2.79
CA PRO A 100 -10.74 -2.38 1.34
C PRO A 100 -9.35 -2.29 0.74
N ASP A 101 -9.04 -3.18 -0.18
CA ASP A 101 -7.67 -3.45 -0.59
C ASP A 101 -7.19 -2.32 -1.51
N GLU A 102 -6.70 -1.24 -0.90
CA GLU A 102 -6.09 -0.12 -1.62
C GLU A 102 -4.90 -0.58 -2.49
N LEU A 103 -4.38 -1.79 -2.23
CA LEU A 103 -3.35 -2.45 -3.04
C LEU A 103 -3.93 -3.22 -4.24
N GLU A 104 -5.21 -3.61 -4.21
CA GLU A 104 -5.81 -4.45 -5.25
C GLU A 104 -5.74 -3.77 -6.62
N ASP A 105 -6.02 -2.48 -6.68
CA ASP A 105 -5.90 -1.70 -7.92
C ASP A 105 -4.46 -1.65 -8.44
N LEU A 106 -3.47 -1.55 -7.56
CA LEU A 106 -2.06 -1.53 -7.92
C LEU A 106 -1.56 -2.93 -8.33
N GLU A 107 -2.05 -3.99 -7.66
CA GLU A 107 -1.76 -5.37 -8.05
C GLU A 107 -2.34 -5.67 -9.43
N ALA A 108 -3.58 -5.26 -9.72
CA ALA A 108 -4.19 -5.42 -11.03
C ALA A 108 -3.41 -4.68 -12.15
N LEU A 109 -2.90 -3.48 -11.85
CA LEU A 109 -2.03 -2.75 -12.79
C LEU A 109 -0.70 -3.47 -13.02
N TYR A 110 -0.09 -4.01 -11.99
CA TYR A 110 1.13 -4.81 -12.08
C TYR A 110 0.92 -6.07 -12.92
N GLU A 111 -0.16 -6.82 -12.68
CA GLU A 111 -0.51 -8.02 -13.44
C GLU A 111 -0.77 -7.72 -14.91
N ARG A 112 -1.49 -6.63 -15.21
CA ARG A 112 -1.70 -6.16 -16.58
C ARG A 112 -0.38 -5.88 -17.27
N ARG A 113 0.54 -5.18 -16.58
CA ARG A 113 1.87 -4.87 -17.13
C ARG A 113 2.69 -6.12 -17.39
N CYS A 114 2.64 -7.11 -16.48
CA CYS A 114 3.25 -8.42 -16.71
C CYS A 114 2.69 -9.10 -17.97
N GLY A 115 1.37 -9.07 -18.17
CA GLY A 115 0.71 -9.61 -19.36
C GLY A 115 1.19 -8.93 -20.66
N GLU A 116 1.30 -7.59 -20.65
CA GLU A 116 1.84 -6.83 -21.80
C GLU A 116 3.29 -7.22 -22.14
N LEU A 117 4.08 -7.54 -21.12
CA LEU A 117 5.49 -7.94 -21.27
C LEU A 117 5.67 -9.45 -21.53
N GLY A 118 4.59 -10.24 -21.48
CA GLY A 118 4.65 -11.70 -21.63
C GLY A 118 5.35 -12.42 -20.49
N ILE A 119 5.40 -11.82 -19.29
CA ILE A 119 6.02 -12.39 -18.09
C ILE A 119 4.97 -12.80 -17.06
N LYS A 120 5.28 -13.83 -16.25
CA LYS A 120 4.39 -14.23 -15.17
C LYS A 120 4.56 -13.30 -13.96
N PRO A 121 3.45 -12.84 -13.35
CA PRO A 121 3.52 -12.09 -12.09
C PRO A 121 4.28 -12.88 -11.02
N GLN A 122 5.22 -12.23 -10.36
CA GLN A 122 6.00 -12.83 -9.27
C GLN A 122 5.79 -12.05 -7.98
N HIS A 123 5.37 -12.73 -6.93
CA HIS A 123 5.27 -12.12 -5.62
C HIS A 123 6.65 -11.66 -5.13
N GLY A 124 6.74 -10.38 -4.75
CA GLY A 124 7.99 -9.77 -4.26
C GLY A 124 8.89 -9.15 -5.32
N MET A 125 8.47 -9.11 -6.59
CA MET A 125 9.20 -8.38 -7.63
C MET A 125 9.08 -6.86 -7.46
N VAL A 126 7.92 -6.39 -7.00
CA VAL A 126 7.64 -4.99 -6.73
C VAL A 126 7.39 -4.82 -5.23
N ILE A 127 8.35 -4.29 -4.52
CA ILE A 127 8.30 -4.11 -3.06
C ILE A 127 8.15 -2.64 -2.70
N THR A 128 8.88 -1.76 -3.40
CA THR A 128 8.92 -0.32 -3.15
C THR A 128 8.22 0.46 -4.25
N LEU A 129 7.95 1.74 -3.97
CA LEU A 129 7.42 2.67 -4.95
C LEU A 129 8.38 2.82 -6.15
N ASP A 130 9.69 2.83 -5.91
CA ASP A 130 10.70 2.90 -6.98
C ASP A 130 10.67 1.64 -7.87
N ASP A 131 10.57 0.44 -7.27
CA ASP A 131 10.40 -0.80 -8.03
C ASP A 131 9.18 -0.73 -8.96
N PHE A 132 8.05 -0.24 -8.46
CA PHE A 132 6.81 -0.12 -9.22
C PHE A 132 6.98 0.83 -10.41
N ILE A 133 7.54 2.01 -10.18
CA ILE A 133 7.75 3.03 -11.22
C ILE A 133 8.69 2.50 -12.31
N ARG A 134 9.85 1.98 -11.92
CA ARG A 134 10.83 1.43 -12.86
C ARG A 134 10.27 0.27 -13.66
N PHE A 135 9.59 -0.65 -12.99
CA PHE A 135 8.96 -1.78 -13.67
C PHE A 135 7.92 -1.34 -14.71
N HIS A 136 7.07 -0.38 -14.38
CA HIS A 136 6.05 0.10 -15.33
C HIS A 136 6.64 0.83 -16.52
N ILE A 137 7.72 1.58 -16.35
CA ILE A 137 8.35 2.34 -17.44
C ILE A 137 9.27 1.44 -18.28
N THR A 138 10.14 0.68 -17.65
CA THR A 138 11.22 -0.05 -18.35
C THR A 138 10.94 -1.53 -18.58
N GLY A 139 9.93 -2.09 -17.90
CA GLY A 139 9.69 -3.54 -17.85
C GLY A 139 10.73 -4.32 -17.03
N LYS A 140 11.62 -3.64 -16.32
CA LYS A 140 12.67 -4.25 -15.49
C LYS A 140 12.51 -3.83 -14.05
N SER A 141 12.66 -4.77 -13.11
CA SER A 141 12.79 -4.43 -11.69
C SER A 141 14.10 -3.70 -11.41
N ALA A 142 14.13 -2.87 -10.37
CA ALA A 142 15.33 -2.16 -9.93
C ALA A 142 16.42 -3.07 -9.32
N ARG A 143 16.16 -4.38 -9.21
CA ARG A 143 17.06 -5.39 -8.64
C ARG A 143 17.77 -6.17 -9.70
#